data_92939b3d0bbecd3e422f6ec99cb915bd
#
_entry.id   92939b3d0bbecd3e422f6ec99cb915bd
#
_cell.length_a   1.000
_cell.length_b   1.000
_cell.length_c   1.000
_cell.angle_alpha   90.00
_cell.angle_beta   90.00
_cell.angle_gamma   90.00
#
_symmetry.space_group_name_H-M   'P 1'
#
loop_
_entity.id
_entity.type
_entity.pdbx_description
1 polymer ?
#
loop_
_entity_poly.entity_id
_entity_poly.type
_entity_poly.pdbx_seq_one_letter_code
_entity_poly.pdbx_strand_id
1 'polypeptide(L)'
;ETAENIIGKINGLYPSPGAFFIHKGERYKILKADLAYSSGENGEVLNNYLEISCGNKKSIKVLEIQRQGKRPQNINEFMLGSQIKKGSNLNNA
;
A
#
# COMPACT_ATOMS: atom_id res chain seq x y z
N GLU A 1 -2.69 -5.50 10.70
CA GLU A 1 -3.87 -4.71 10.39
C GLU A 1 -4.71 -5.34 9.31
N THR A 2 -6.01 -5.19 9.39
CA THR A 2 -6.88 -5.72 8.35
C THR A 2 -6.94 -4.76 7.16
N ALA A 3 -7.30 -5.29 6.00
CA ALA A 3 -7.47 -4.47 4.81
C ALA A 3 -8.53 -3.38 5.05
N GLU A 4 -9.62 -3.73 5.73
CA GLU A 4 -10.67 -2.75 6.04
C GLU A 4 -10.15 -1.62 6.92
N ASN A 5 -9.31 -1.92 7.90
CA ASN A 5 -8.74 -0.89 8.76
C ASN A 5 -7.83 0.04 7.95
N ILE A 6 -7.03 -0.51 7.06
CA ILE A 6 -6.16 0.31 6.21
C ILE A 6 -6.98 1.22 5.31
N ILE A 7 -8.02 0.70 4.68
CA ILE A 7 -8.92 1.51 3.85
C ILE A 7 -9.58 2.60 4.69
N GLY A 8 -10.01 2.26 5.91
CA GLY A 8 -10.61 3.25 6.81
C GLY A 8 -9.66 4.38 7.17
N LYS A 9 -8.38 4.06 7.42
CA LYS A 9 -7.37 5.08 7.71
C LYS A 9 -7.13 5.99 6.51
N ILE A 10 -7.07 5.42 5.32
CA ILE A 10 -6.90 6.19 4.08
C ILE A 10 -8.06 7.16 3.92
N ASN A 11 -9.26 6.73 4.24
CA ASN A 11 -10.45 7.57 4.11
C ASN A 11 -10.70 8.49 5.30
N GLY A 12 -9.78 8.55 6.25
CA GLY A 12 -9.88 9.48 7.38
C GLY A 12 -10.89 9.10 8.45
N LEU A 13 -11.25 7.80 8.52
CA LEU A 13 -12.27 7.35 9.46
C LEU A 13 -11.75 7.06 10.86
N TYR A 14 -10.47 7.24 11.11
CA TYR A 14 -9.84 6.99 12.40
C TYR A 14 -9.16 8.23 12.92
N PRO A 15 -8.94 8.34 14.25
CA PRO A 15 -8.27 9.49 14.84
C PRO A 15 -6.87 9.77 14.26
N SER A 16 -6.17 8.71 13.86
CA SER A 16 -4.87 8.86 13.20
C SER A 16 -5.02 8.43 11.74
N PRO A 17 -5.50 9.33 10.87
CA PRO A 17 -5.76 8.96 9.48
C PRO A 17 -4.47 8.74 8.69
N GLY A 18 -4.62 8.07 7.57
CA GLY A 18 -3.51 7.78 6.69
C GLY A 18 -2.91 6.40 6.93
N ALA A 19 -2.43 5.80 5.89
CA ALA A 19 -1.72 4.53 5.93
C ALA A 19 -0.35 4.72 5.33
N PHE A 20 0.67 4.15 5.97
CA PHE A 20 2.05 4.32 5.57
C PHE A 20 2.74 2.97 5.52
N PHE A 21 3.79 2.87 4.71
CA PHE A 21 4.73 1.77 4.84
C PHE A 21 6.15 2.27 4.57
N ILE A 22 7.14 1.48 4.95
CA ILE A 22 8.53 1.80 4.71
C ILE A 22 9.12 0.71 3.81
N HIS A 23 9.84 1.11 2.78
CA HIS A 23 10.53 0.20 1.88
C HIS A 23 11.93 0.74 1.63
N LYS A 24 12.94 -0.03 1.99
CA LYS A 24 14.35 0.35 1.84
C LYS A 24 14.65 1.73 2.43
N GLY A 25 14.12 1.98 3.61
CA GLY A 25 14.35 3.24 4.33
C GLY A 25 13.51 4.42 3.88
N GLU A 26 12.71 4.27 2.82
CA GLU A 26 11.84 5.33 2.34
C GLU A 26 10.43 5.13 2.87
N ARG A 27 9.80 6.22 3.28
CA ARG A 27 8.43 6.20 3.79
C ARG A 27 7.45 6.57 2.68
N TYR A 28 6.40 5.79 2.56
CA TYR A 28 5.37 6.00 1.55
C TYR A 28 4.00 6.11 2.23
N LYS A 29 3.20 7.08 1.79
CA LYS A 29 1.83 7.25 2.24
C LYS A 29 0.89 6.77 1.15
N ILE A 30 -0.07 5.92 1.49
CA ILE A 30 -1.09 5.48 0.57
C ILE A 30 -2.23 6.48 0.63
N LEU A 31 -2.51 7.14 -0.48
CA LEU A 31 -3.52 8.19 -0.54
C LEU A 31 -4.88 7.68 -1.00
N LYS A 32 -4.89 6.68 -1.88
CA LYS A 32 -6.11 6.04 -2.35
C LYS A 32 -5.84 4.57 -2.58
N ALA A 33 -6.79 3.73 -2.24
CA ALA A 33 -6.70 2.29 -2.47
C ALA A 33 -8.09 1.67 -2.53
N ASP A 34 -8.19 0.53 -3.20
CA ASP A 34 -9.42 -0.26 -3.23
C ASP A 34 -9.20 -1.55 -2.45
N LEU A 35 -10.26 -2.03 -1.82
CA LEU A 35 -10.26 -3.33 -1.19
C LEU A 35 -10.29 -4.42 -2.26
N ALA A 36 -9.51 -5.46 -2.08
CA ALA A 36 -9.45 -6.60 -3.00
C ALA A 36 -9.36 -7.90 -2.18
N TYR A 37 -9.38 -9.03 -2.86
CA TYR A 37 -9.53 -10.31 -2.20
C TYR A 37 -8.48 -11.33 -2.67
N SER A 38 -7.28 -10.90 -2.88
CA SER A 38 -6.19 -11.79 -3.27
C SER A 38 -5.49 -12.35 -2.05
N SER A 39 -5.04 -13.60 -2.15
CA SER A 39 -4.35 -14.29 -1.07
C SER A 39 -2.86 -14.03 -1.11
N GLY A 40 -2.23 -14.04 0.03
CA GLY A 40 -0.79 -13.88 0.18
C GLY A 40 -0.43 -13.68 1.63
N GLU A 41 0.85 -13.57 1.92
CA GLU A 41 1.28 -13.28 3.27
C GLU A 41 1.03 -11.81 3.59
N ASN A 42 0.81 -11.49 4.85
CA ASN A 42 0.55 -10.12 5.25
C ASN A 42 1.74 -9.23 4.87
N GLY A 43 1.46 -8.18 4.12
CA GLY A 43 2.49 -7.25 3.66
C GLY A 43 3.15 -7.61 2.33
N GLU A 44 2.81 -8.76 1.76
CA GLU A 44 3.42 -9.19 0.51
C GLU A 44 2.88 -8.42 -0.69
N VAL A 45 3.76 -7.95 -1.56
CA VAL A 45 3.39 -7.30 -2.82
C VAL A 45 3.09 -8.40 -3.84
N LEU A 46 1.84 -8.44 -4.29
CA LEU A 46 1.32 -9.56 -5.07
C LEU A 46 1.53 -9.43 -6.56
N ASN A 47 1.75 -8.23 -7.06
CA ASN A 47 1.93 -7.98 -8.50
C ASN A 47 2.69 -6.69 -8.73
N ASN A 48 2.84 -6.31 -9.99
CA ASN A 48 3.58 -5.10 -10.37
C ASN A 48 2.71 -3.85 -10.39
N TYR A 49 1.49 -3.91 -9.84
CA TYR A 49 0.59 -2.77 -9.73
C TYR A 49 0.37 -2.37 -8.26
N LEU A 50 1.24 -2.87 -7.38
CA LEU A 50 1.21 -2.58 -5.94
C LEU A 50 -0.11 -3.01 -5.30
N GLU A 51 -0.50 -4.23 -5.50
CA GLU A 51 -1.52 -4.87 -4.68
C GLU A 51 -0.80 -5.53 -3.51
N ILE A 52 -1.22 -5.20 -2.29
CA ILE A 52 -0.54 -5.65 -1.08
C ILE A 52 -1.47 -6.54 -0.29
N SER A 53 -1.01 -7.75 0.02
CA SER A 53 -1.81 -8.68 0.82
C SER A 53 -1.89 -8.21 2.27
N CYS A 54 -3.06 -8.32 2.85
CA CYS A 54 -3.29 -8.01 4.26
C CYS A 54 -3.59 -9.27 5.08
N GLY A 55 -3.42 -10.45 4.48
CA GLY A 55 -3.79 -11.71 5.11
C GLY A 55 -5.30 -11.97 5.03
N ASN A 56 -5.72 -13.16 5.45
CA ASN A 56 -7.13 -13.56 5.46
C ASN A 56 -7.82 -13.43 4.09
N LYS A 57 -7.07 -13.70 3.01
CA LYS A 57 -7.58 -13.63 1.64
C LYS A 57 -8.10 -12.24 1.29
N LYS A 58 -7.53 -11.21 1.87
CA LYS A 58 -7.86 -9.82 1.57
C LYS A 58 -6.60 -9.05 1.23
N SER A 59 -6.74 -8.06 0.37
CA SER A 59 -5.63 -7.23 -0.07
C SER A 59 -6.12 -5.82 -0.36
N ILE A 60 -5.18 -4.91 -0.59
CA ILE A 60 -5.52 -3.56 -1.07
C ILE A 60 -4.79 -3.33 -2.38
N LYS A 61 -5.47 -2.67 -3.32
CA LYS A 61 -4.86 -2.21 -4.55
C LYS A 61 -4.60 -0.74 -4.39
N VAL A 62 -3.35 -0.34 -4.33
CA VAL A 62 -2.98 1.07 -4.18
C VAL A 62 -3.25 1.80 -5.49
N LEU A 63 -3.93 2.92 -5.42
CA LEU A 63 -4.28 3.72 -6.59
C LEU A 63 -3.49 5.02 -6.66
N GLU A 64 -3.17 5.61 -5.52
CA GLU A 64 -2.41 6.84 -5.44
C GLU A 64 -1.50 6.78 -4.24
N ILE A 65 -0.27 7.23 -4.40
CA ILE A 65 0.77 7.09 -3.39
C ILE A 65 1.66 8.32 -3.37
N GLN A 66 2.24 8.61 -2.21
CA GLN A 66 3.17 9.73 -2.07
C GLN A 66 4.40 9.27 -1.30
N ARG A 67 5.55 9.33 -1.95
CA ARG A 67 6.83 9.14 -1.29
C ARG A 67 7.15 10.37 -0.45
N GLN A 68 7.69 10.17 0.73
CA GLN A 68 8.00 11.27 1.63
C GLN A 68 8.91 12.30 0.92
N GLY A 69 8.51 13.56 0.99
CA GLY A 69 9.27 14.65 0.35
C GLY A 69 9.01 14.81 -1.14
N LYS A 70 8.09 14.05 -1.72
CA LYS A 70 7.78 14.09 -3.14
C LYS A 70 6.30 14.39 -3.36
N ARG A 71 5.91 14.58 -4.62
CA ARG A 71 4.52 14.84 -4.98
C ARG A 71 3.72 13.54 -5.00
N PRO A 72 2.41 13.61 -4.79
CA PRO A 72 1.55 12.45 -5.03
C PRO A 72 1.66 11.97 -6.47
N GLN A 73 1.58 10.66 -6.68
CA GLN A 73 1.58 10.06 -7.99
C GLN A 73 0.48 9.01 -8.07
N ASN A 74 -0.14 8.86 -9.25
CA ASN A 74 -1.00 7.69 -9.45
C ASN A 74 -0.10 6.45 -9.53
N ILE A 75 -0.70 5.28 -9.31
CA ILE A 75 0.09 4.08 -9.18
C ILE A 75 0.80 3.70 -10.46
N ASN A 76 0.21 3.96 -11.62
CA ASN A 76 0.85 3.61 -12.89
C ASN A 76 2.13 4.42 -13.09
N GLU A 77 2.07 5.71 -12.79
CA GLU A 77 3.24 6.58 -12.88
C GLU A 77 4.30 6.16 -11.86
N PHE A 78 3.89 5.90 -10.62
CA PHE A 78 4.80 5.51 -9.56
C PHE A 78 5.55 4.22 -9.92
N MET A 79 4.84 3.22 -10.42
CA MET A 79 5.46 1.92 -10.70
C MET A 79 6.45 1.94 -11.85
N LEU A 80 6.41 2.95 -12.72
CA LEU A 80 7.40 3.07 -13.79
C LEU A 80 8.82 3.29 -13.24
N GLY A 81 8.94 3.99 -12.12
CA GLY A 81 10.25 4.26 -11.54
C GLY A 81 10.51 3.60 -10.21
N SER A 82 9.59 2.75 -9.73
CA SER A 82 9.70 2.19 -8.41
C SER A 82 10.54 0.93 -8.39
N GLN A 83 11.24 0.72 -7.27
CA GLN A 83 11.95 -0.52 -7.01
C GLN A 83 11.14 -1.49 -6.19
N ILE A 84 9.89 -1.16 -5.86
CA ILE A 84 9.00 -2.06 -5.12
C ILE A 84 8.46 -3.08 -6.12
N LYS A 85 8.86 -4.34 -5.98
CA LYS A 85 8.52 -5.37 -6.94
C LYS A 85 7.68 -6.45 -6.31
N LYS A 86 7.00 -7.22 -7.15
CA LYS A 86 6.29 -8.42 -6.74
C LYS A 86 7.20 -9.27 -5.84
N GLY A 87 6.66 -9.73 -4.74
CA GLY A 87 7.38 -10.53 -3.77
C GLY A 87 8.02 -9.73 -2.64
N SER A 88 8.07 -8.38 -2.76
CA SER A 88 8.56 -7.56 -1.65
C SER A 88 7.63 -7.68 -0.46
N ASN A 89 8.17 -7.52 0.74
CA ASN A 89 7.36 -7.53 1.94
C ASN A 89 7.40 -6.17 2.61
N LEU A 90 6.23 -5.55 2.77
CA LEU A 90 6.09 -4.21 3.31
C LEU A 90 5.56 -4.22 4.74
N ASN A 91 5.65 -5.40 5.39
CA ASN A 91 5.02 -5.59 6.62
C ASN A 91 5.57 -4.80 7.74
N ASN A 92 6.71 -4.44 7.86
CA ASN A 92 7.17 -3.86 8.91
C ASN A 92 7.58 -2.71 8.85
N ALA A 93 7.06 -2.28 8.18
CA ALA A 93 7.39 -0.93 8.25
C ALA A 93 8.29 -0.49 9.33
#